data_c2ef790b0e3e6900573009a76f39e2fc
#
_entry.id   c2ef790b0e3e6900573009a76f39e2fc
#
_cell.length_a   1.000
_cell.length_b   1.000
_cell.length_c   1.000
_cell.angle_alpha   90.00
_cell.angle_beta   90.00
_cell.angle_gamma   90.00
#
_symmetry.space_group_name_H-M   'P 1'
#
loop_
_entity.id
_entity.type
_entity.pdbx_description
1 polymer ?
#
loop_
_entity_poly.entity_id
_entity_poly.type
_entity_poly.pdbx_seq_one_letter_code
_entity_poly.pdbx_strand_id
1 'polypeptide(L)'
;MIVIGTDLVESYFASRKGSKGIKAARAQYDAWRAIAEKANWRSPQDVKQSHPKASILKSGRVVFNIKGNDYRLVALVKYQGGVLMIRFFGSHEEYDQIDAETA
;
A
#
# COMPACT_ATOMS: atom_id res chain seq x y z
N MET A 1 1.91 -12.37 4.20
CA MET A 1 0.91 -11.65 5.04
C MET A 1 -0.49 -11.93 4.54
N ILE A 2 -1.45 -11.92 5.44
CA ILE A 2 -2.86 -11.90 5.07
C ILE A 2 -3.19 -10.44 4.74
N VAL A 3 -3.53 -10.17 3.48
CA VAL A 3 -3.84 -8.80 3.03
C VAL A 3 -5.34 -8.60 3.05
N ILE A 4 -5.81 -7.63 3.83
CA ILE A 4 -7.23 -7.26 3.90
C ILE A 4 -7.40 -5.80 3.49
N GLY A 5 -8.64 -5.42 3.12
CA GLY A 5 -8.93 -4.07 2.64
C GLY A 5 -8.72 -3.88 1.14
N THR A 6 -8.61 -4.97 0.38
CA THR A 6 -8.40 -4.89 -1.07
C THR A 6 -9.58 -4.25 -1.80
N ASP A 7 -10.78 -4.33 -1.25
CA ASP A 7 -11.97 -3.68 -1.81
C ASP A 7 -11.83 -2.16 -1.87
N LEU A 8 -11.10 -1.57 -0.94
CA LEU A 8 -10.79 -0.13 -0.96
C LEU A 8 -10.03 0.23 -2.24
N VAL A 9 -9.04 -0.59 -2.61
CA VAL A 9 -8.24 -0.36 -3.82
C VAL A 9 -9.06 -0.64 -5.07
N GLU A 10 -9.86 -1.70 -5.06
CA GLU A 10 -10.72 -2.01 -6.20
C GLU A 10 -11.71 -0.87 -6.48
N SER A 11 -12.30 -0.30 -5.43
CA SER A 11 -13.19 0.85 -5.56
C SER A 11 -12.47 2.06 -6.14
N TYR A 12 -11.23 2.30 -5.73
CA TYR A 12 -10.44 3.40 -6.28
C TYR A 12 -10.23 3.22 -7.78
N PHE A 13 -9.79 2.04 -8.22
CA PHE A 13 -9.57 1.78 -9.64
C PHE A 13 -10.86 1.87 -10.45
N ALA A 14 -11.97 1.38 -9.91
CA ALA A 14 -13.26 1.49 -10.56
C ALA A 14 -13.67 2.96 -10.78
N SER A 15 -13.41 3.82 -9.80
CA SER A 15 -13.74 5.25 -9.87
C SER A 15 -12.82 6.02 -10.82
N ARG A 16 -11.67 5.47 -11.17
CA ARG A 16 -10.67 6.10 -12.04
C ARG A 16 -10.54 5.42 -13.40
N LYS A 17 -11.49 4.56 -13.75
CA LYS A 17 -11.47 3.82 -15.01
C LYS A 17 -11.32 4.79 -16.19
N GLY A 18 -10.36 4.50 -17.07
CA GLY A 18 -10.07 5.35 -18.22
C GLY A 18 -9.10 6.49 -17.95
N SER A 19 -8.70 6.73 -16.70
CA SER A 19 -7.72 7.76 -16.38
C SER A 19 -6.34 7.39 -16.92
N LYS A 20 -5.57 8.41 -17.29
CA LYS A 20 -4.20 8.21 -17.78
C LYS A 20 -3.35 7.53 -16.72
N GLY A 21 -2.66 6.47 -17.12
CA GLY A 21 -1.75 5.75 -16.25
C GLY A 21 -2.40 4.77 -15.29
N ILE A 22 -3.75 4.68 -15.27
CA ILE A 22 -4.44 3.83 -14.30
C ILE A 22 -4.17 2.33 -14.51
N LYS A 23 -4.00 1.90 -15.76
CA LYS A 23 -3.69 0.50 -16.07
C LYS A 23 -2.30 0.11 -15.54
N ALA A 24 -1.33 1.00 -15.68
CA ALA A 24 0.02 0.77 -15.16
C ALA A 24 0.01 0.76 -13.62
N ALA A 25 -0.75 1.64 -13.00
CA ALA A 25 -0.92 1.66 -11.55
C ALA A 25 -1.54 0.35 -11.06
N ARG A 26 -2.56 -0.16 -11.78
CA ARG A 26 -3.19 -1.44 -11.47
C ARG A 26 -2.18 -2.58 -11.51
N ALA A 27 -1.38 -2.64 -12.57
CA ALA A 27 -0.38 -3.70 -12.71
C ALA A 27 0.67 -3.65 -11.58
N GLN A 28 1.10 -2.45 -11.21
CA GLN A 28 2.06 -2.27 -10.12
C GLN A 28 1.45 -2.65 -8.76
N TYR A 29 0.20 -2.29 -8.53
CA TYR A 29 -0.52 -2.70 -7.33
C TYR A 29 -0.65 -4.22 -7.24
N ASP A 30 -1.04 -4.86 -8.35
CA ASP A 30 -1.18 -6.32 -8.38
C ASP A 30 0.15 -7.01 -8.05
N ALA A 31 1.26 -6.50 -8.57
CA ALA A 31 2.59 -7.02 -8.26
C ALA A 31 2.94 -6.82 -6.78
N TRP A 32 2.64 -5.64 -6.21
CA TRP A 32 2.85 -5.38 -4.79
C TRP A 32 2.05 -6.34 -3.93
N ARG A 33 0.77 -6.55 -4.27
CA ARG A 33 -0.11 -7.45 -3.52
C ARG A 33 0.41 -8.88 -3.53
N ALA A 34 0.85 -9.36 -4.69
CA ALA A 34 1.40 -10.72 -4.80
C ALA A 34 2.62 -10.90 -3.89
N ILE A 35 3.50 -9.90 -3.86
CA ILE A 35 4.68 -9.93 -2.98
C ILE A 35 4.24 -9.91 -1.51
N ALA A 36 3.32 -9.04 -1.15
CA ALA A 36 2.85 -8.90 0.23
C ALA A 36 2.18 -10.19 0.73
N GLU A 37 1.38 -10.83 -0.12
CA GLU A 37 0.69 -12.07 0.24
C GLU A 37 1.64 -13.23 0.49
N LYS A 38 2.78 -13.25 -0.20
CA LYS A 38 3.82 -14.28 0.00
C LYS A 38 4.81 -13.92 1.10
N ALA A 39 4.84 -12.66 1.52
CA ALA A 39 5.80 -12.19 2.50
C ALA A 39 5.49 -12.75 3.89
N ASN A 40 6.55 -12.87 4.68
CA ASN A 40 6.46 -13.22 6.09
C ASN A 40 7.19 -12.13 6.89
N TRP A 41 6.69 -10.91 6.77
CA TRP A 41 7.29 -9.76 7.47
C TRP A 41 7.00 -9.84 8.96
N ARG A 42 8.04 -9.86 9.76
CA ARG A 42 7.95 -9.94 11.22
C ARG A 42 8.36 -8.63 11.90
N SER A 43 8.90 -7.70 11.13
CA SER A 43 9.38 -6.41 11.65
C SER A 43 9.39 -5.38 10.53
N PRO A 44 9.44 -4.08 10.88
CA PRO A 44 9.61 -3.03 9.87
C PRO A 44 10.87 -3.20 9.01
N GLN A 45 11.94 -3.76 9.57
CA GLN A 45 13.16 -4.01 8.82
C GLN A 45 12.93 -5.00 7.69
N ASP A 46 12.10 -6.02 7.92
CA ASP A 46 11.76 -6.99 6.87
C ASP A 46 11.06 -6.31 5.71
N VAL A 47 10.14 -5.37 6.00
CA VAL A 47 9.46 -4.59 4.97
C VAL A 47 10.47 -3.78 4.18
N LYS A 48 11.39 -3.10 4.86
CA LYS A 48 12.41 -2.26 4.21
C LYS A 48 13.35 -3.05 3.34
N GLN A 49 13.62 -4.31 3.66
CA GLN A 49 14.47 -5.18 2.85
C GLN A 49 13.83 -5.47 1.49
N SER A 50 12.53 -5.71 1.45
CA SER A 50 11.82 -5.97 0.19
C SER A 50 11.37 -4.70 -0.50
N HIS A 51 11.11 -3.63 0.25
CA HIS A 51 10.64 -2.34 -0.27
C HIS A 51 11.46 -1.20 0.36
N PRO A 52 12.68 -0.97 -0.15
CA PRO A 52 13.59 0.02 0.48
C PRO A 52 13.01 1.44 0.52
N LYS A 53 12.11 1.77 -0.40
CA LYS A 53 11.49 3.10 -0.47
C LYS A 53 10.24 3.23 0.39
N ALA A 54 9.81 2.16 1.06
CA ALA A 54 8.66 2.25 1.96
C ALA A 54 9.00 3.13 3.17
N SER A 55 8.01 3.88 3.64
CA SER A 55 8.13 4.71 4.83
C SER A 55 7.50 4.00 6.02
N ILE A 56 8.26 3.87 7.10
CA ILE A 56 7.79 3.26 8.33
C ILE A 56 7.33 4.37 9.27
N LEU A 57 6.06 4.33 9.65
CA LEU A 57 5.48 5.32 10.55
C LEU A 57 5.34 4.76 11.96
N LYS A 58 5.20 5.67 12.95
CA LYS A 58 5.18 5.30 14.37
C LYS A 58 3.98 4.46 14.79
N SER A 59 2.86 4.63 14.12
CA SER A 59 1.58 4.01 14.52
C SER A 59 1.37 2.60 13.93
N GLY A 60 2.44 1.92 13.52
CA GLY A 60 2.35 0.60 12.89
C GLY A 60 1.97 0.68 11.42
N ARG A 61 1.91 1.87 10.86
CA ARG A 61 1.57 2.06 9.46
C ARG A 61 2.82 2.11 8.61
N VAL A 62 2.68 1.61 7.38
CA VAL A 62 3.73 1.62 6.37
C VAL A 62 3.15 2.24 5.11
N VAL A 63 3.91 3.14 4.48
CA VAL A 63 3.51 3.76 3.23
C VAL A 63 4.35 3.17 2.10
N PHE A 64 3.68 2.54 1.14
CA PHE A 64 4.32 1.97 -0.04
C PHE A 64 4.11 2.90 -1.23
N ASN A 65 5.14 3.04 -2.05
CA ASN A 65 5.05 3.75 -3.32
C ASN A 65 4.58 2.77 -4.39
N ILE A 66 3.58 3.15 -5.17
CA ILE A 66 3.06 2.36 -6.28
C ILE A 66 3.25 3.18 -7.56
N LYS A 67 3.78 2.57 -8.60
CA LYS A 67 4.13 3.22 -9.87
C LYS A 67 5.06 4.42 -9.62
N GLY A 68 6.24 4.11 -9.10
CA GLY A 68 7.21 5.14 -8.71
C GLY A 68 6.64 6.02 -7.61
N ASN A 69 6.54 7.32 -7.85
CA ASN A 69 5.99 8.27 -6.90
C ASN A 69 4.54 8.66 -7.19
N ASP A 70 3.91 8.04 -8.18
CA ASP A 70 2.60 8.49 -8.65
C ASP A 70 1.47 8.16 -7.67
N TYR A 71 1.57 7.03 -6.97
CA TYR A 71 0.53 6.57 -6.04
C TYR A 71 1.14 6.15 -4.71
N ARG A 72 0.32 6.21 -3.67
CA ARG A 72 0.68 5.78 -2.31
C ARG A 72 -0.34 4.79 -1.79
N LEU A 73 0.14 3.76 -1.10
CA LEU A 73 -0.69 2.81 -0.39
C LEU A 73 -0.29 2.84 1.08
N VAL A 74 -1.24 3.11 1.95
CA VAL A 74 -1.00 3.11 3.40
C VAL A 74 -1.58 1.82 3.97
N ALA A 75 -0.75 1.07 4.69
CA ALA A 75 -1.16 -0.18 5.33
C ALA A 75 -0.87 -0.14 6.83
N LEU A 76 -1.78 -0.70 7.60
CA LEU A 76 -1.55 -0.99 9.03
C LEU A 76 -1.08 -2.42 9.11
N VAL A 77 0.13 -2.64 9.64
CA VAL A 77 0.74 -3.96 9.66
C VAL A 77 0.75 -4.50 11.09
N LYS A 78 0.18 -5.68 11.25
CA LYS A 78 0.19 -6.45 12.49
C LYS A 78 1.20 -7.57 12.31
N TYR A 79 2.45 -7.32 12.67
CA TYR A 79 3.54 -8.24 12.42
C TYR A 79 3.34 -9.58 13.15
N GLN A 80 2.91 -9.52 14.39
CA GLN A 80 2.73 -10.71 15.20
C GLN A 80 1.61 -11.62 14.66
N GLY A 81 0.55 -11.02 14.13
CA GLY A 81 -0.56 -11.78 13.56
C GLY A 81 -0.42 -12.11 12.09
N GLY A 82 0.57 -11.53 11.42
CA GLY A 82 0.79 -11.74 9.99
C GLY A 82 -0.28 -11.11 9.11
N VAL A 83 -0.88 -9.99 9.55
CA VAL A 83 -1.97 -9.31 8.84
C VAL A 83 -1.52 -7.93 8.39
N LEU A 84 -1.84 -7.61 7.15
CA LEU A 84 -1.62 -6.29 6.56
C LEU A 84 -2.98 -5.74 6.13
N MET A 85 -3.38 -4.63 6.71
CA MET A 85 -4.67 -4.00 6.44
C MET A 85 -4.47 -2.75 5.61
N ILE A 86 -5.00 -2.72 4.39
CA ILE A 86 -4.92 -1.53 3.53
C ILE A 86 -5.88 -0.48 4.09
N ARG A 87 -5.36 0.73 4.34
CA ARG A 87 -6.11 1.83 4.93
C ARG A 87 -6.37 2.95 3.94
N PHE A 88 -5.51 3.11 2.95
CA PHE A 88 -5.63 4.18 1.96
C PHE A 88 -4.92 3.77 0.68
N PHE A 89 -5.48 4.17 -0.45
CA PHE A 89 -4.82 4.12 -1.75
C PHE A 89 -5.24 5.36 -2.54
N GLY A 90 -4.28 6.05 -3.12
CA GLY A 90 -4.57 7.23 -3.91
C GLY A 90 -3.33 7.77 -4.59
N SER A 91 -3.54 8.83 -5.37
CA SER A 91 -2.44 9.55 -6.00
C SER A 91 -1.58 10.26 -4.97
N HIS A 92 -0.39 10.71 -5.41
CA HIS A 92 0.50 11.52 -4.57
C HIS A 92 -0.25 12.74 -4.02
N GLU A 93 -1.02 13.44 -4.86
CA GLU A 93 -1.76 14.62 -4.45
C GLU A 93 -2.85 14.27 -3.42
N GLU A 94 -3.55 13.17 -3.62
CA GLU A 94 -4.57 12.72 -2.67
C GLU A 94 -3.95 12.31 -1.35
N TYR A 95 -2.78 11.67 -1.38
CA TYR A 95 -2.05 11.29 -0.19
C TYR A 95 -1.66 12.51 0.65
N ASP A 96 -1.29 13.61 -0.03
CA ASP A 96 -0.89 14.84 0.66
C ASP A 96 -2.04 15.49 1.44
N GLN A 97 -3.29 15.08 1.19
CA GLN A 97 -4.47 15.60 1.88
C GLN A 97 -4.85 14.81 3.12
N ILE A 98 -4.20 13.69 3.41
CA ILE A 98 -4.52 12.84 4.57
C ILE A 98 -3.37 12.84 5.56
N ASP A 99 -3.69 12.42 6.79
CA ASP A 99 -2.69 12.11 7.81
C ASP A 99 -2.46 10.59 7.77
N ALA A 100 -1.32 10.18 7.22
CA ALA A 100 -1.02 8.75 7.04
C ALA A 100 -0.89 8.01 8.38
N GLU A 101 -0.54 8.69 9.46
CA GLU A 101 -0.38 8.05 10.78
C GLU A 101 -1.72 7.70 11.41
N THR A 102 -2.82 8.30 10.95
CA THR A 102 -4.16 8.06 11.50
C THR A 102 -5.12 7.45 10.48
N ALA A 103 -4.65 7.30 9.27
CA ALA A 103 -5.48 6.72 8.20
C ALA A 103 -5.97 5.30 8.51
#